data_8dee4ec233902a9611d90e8835e8d667
#
_entry.id   8dee4ec233902a9611d90e8835e8d667
#
_cell.length_a   1.000
_cell.length_b   1.000
_cell.length_c   1.000
_cell.angle_alpha   90.00
_cell.angle_beta   90.00
_cell.angle_gamma   90.00
#
_symmetry.space_group_name_H-M   'P 1'
#
loop_
_entity.id
_entity.type
_entity.pdbx_description
1 polymer ?
#
loop_
_entity_poly.entity_id
_entity_poly.type
_entity_poly.pdbx_seq_one_letter_code
_entity_poly.pdbx_strand_id
1 'polypeptide(L)'
;PREYDFAFDADEATFLQRNPEARKVGKSVSVFLLRGQEFMPLEGTLEEDMRRRDLTINALAEDRDGNLLGHPDALSDLREGILRPASPTSFRDEPVRVFRLARMACELPSFTVHPEAVAQMRAVAGEGLLGRIPAERVGRELMKALASPKPSRWLSVLAEGNCLSPWFRELETSMDIPAGPVAYHSGSVMAHLMDVMDAVAGDPLCVWMAL
;
A
#
# COMPACT_ATOMS: atom_id res chain seq x y z
N PRO A 1 16.82 1.64 -12.74
CA PRO A 1 16.47 0.43 -13.48
C PRO A 1 14.97 0.19 -13.29
N ARG A 2 14.25 -0.16 -14.34
CA ARG A 2 12.85 -0.59 -14.20
C ARG A 2 12.88 -2.01 -13.62
N GLU A 3 12.24 -2.24 -12.47
CA GLU A 3 11.94 -3.57 -11.97
C GLU A 3 10.70 -4.08 -12.71
N TYR A 4 10.79 -5.28 -13.24
CA TYR A 4 9.68 -5.97 -13.87
C TYR A 4 9.38 -7.23 -13.07
N ASP A 5 8.13 -7.37 -12.63
CA ASP A 5 7.60 -8.59 -12.07
C ASP A 5 6.91 -9.37 -13.19
N PHE A 6 7.24 -10.64 -13.35
CA PHE A 6 6.67 -11.48 -14.40
C PHE A 6 5.64 -12.43 -13.80
N ALA A 7 4.49 -12.54 -14.47
CA ALA A 7 3.53 -13.59 -14.21
C ALA A 7 3.59 -14.65 -15.31
N PHE A 8 3.41 -15.91 -14.96
CA PHE A 8 3.39 -17.00 -15.93
C PHE A 8 2.20 -17.93 -15.70
N ASP A 9 1.62 -18.41 -16.80
CA ASP A 9 0.50 -19.36 -16.82
C ASP A 9 1.04 -20.77 -17.06
N ALA A 10 1.56 -21.39 -16.00
CA ALA A 10 2.00 -22.78 -15.96
C ALA A 10 2.08 -23.25 -14.49
N ASP A 11 2.08 -24.57 -14.27
CA ASP A 11 2.43 -25.11 -12.96
C ASP A 11 3.93 -24.93 -12.65
N GLU A 12 4.27 -24.95 -11.36
CA GLU A 12 5.65 -24.76 -10.88
C GLU A 12 6.65 -25.78 -11.49
N ALA A 13 6.22 -27.03 -11.66
CA ALA A 13 7.09 -28.09 -12.17
C ALA A 13 7.45 -27.82 -13.64
N THR A 14 6.46 -27.44 -14.45
CA THR A 14 6.65 -27.04 -15.84
C THR A 14 7.55 -25.81 -15.96
N PHE A 15 7.37 -24.82 -15.10
CA PHE A 15 8.22 -23.63 -15.09
C PHE A 15 9.67 -23.97 -14.77
N LEU A 16 9.92 -24.76 -13.72
CA LEU A 16 11.28 -25.18 -13.32
C LEU A 16 11.93 -26.10 -14.36
N GLN A 17 11.16 -26.97 -15.01
CA GLN A 17 11.68 -27.81 -16.10
C GLN A 17 12.19 -26.97 -17.27
N ARG A 18 11.48 -25.89 -17.61
CA ARG A 18 11.87 -24.96 -18.68
C ARG A 18 12.97 -23.98 -18.27
N ASN A 19 13.10 -23.72 -16.95
CA ASN A 19 14.04 -22.77 -16.38
C ASN A 19 14.80 -23.39 -15.21
N PRO A 20 15.74 -24.35 -15.46
CA PRO A 20 16.43 -25.10 -14.40
C PRO A 20 17.33 -24.22 -13.51
N GLU A 21 17.66 -23.00 -13.95
CA GLU A 21 18.41 -22.00 -13.18
C GLU A 21 17.53 -21.17 -12.21
N ALA A 22 16.19 -21.27 -12.32
CA ALA A 22 15.27 -20.55 -11.45
C ALA A 22 15.31 -21.10 -10.01
N ARG A 23 15.26 -20.20 -9.04
CA ARG A 23 15.28 -20.55 -7.60
C ARG A 23 13.96 -20.11 -6.96
N LYS A 24 13.26 -21.06 -6.33
CA LYS A 24 12.08 -20.75 -5.54
C LYS A 24 12.48 -20.00 -4.28
N VAL A 25 11.84 -18.82 -4.05
CA VAL A 25 11.99 -17.99 -2.86
C VAL A 25 10.59 -17.71 -2.29
N GLY A 26 10.53 -17.43 -0.99
CA GLY A 26 9.24 -17.22 -0.31
C GLY A 26 8.67 -18.50 0.30
N LYS A 27 8.00 -18.34 1.46
CA LYS A 27 7.40 -19.45 2.21
C LYS A 27 5.89 -19.58 2.02
N SER A 28 5.20 -18.48 1.71
CA SER A 28 3.75 -18.40 1.62
C SER A 28 3.22 -18.17 0.20
N VAL A 29 3.99 -17.51 -0.65
CA VAL A 29 3.70 -17.30 -2.06
C VAL A 29 4.87 -17.81 -2.86
N SER A 30 4.60 -18.57 -3.92
CA SER A 30 5.63 -19.09 -4.81
C SER A 30 6.18 -17.97 -5.68
N VAL A 31 7.36 -17.49 -5.37
CA VAL A 31 8.13 -16.56 -6.19
C VAL A 31 9.38 -17.27 -6.67
N PHE A 32 9.71 -17.12 -7.94
CA PHE A 32 10.91 -17.69 -8.55
C PHE A 32 11.84 -16.58 -9.00
N LEU A 33 13.08 -16.62 -8.55
CA LEU A 33 14.14 -15.72 -9.02
C LEU A 33 14.82 -16.37 -10.23
N LEU A 34 14.80 -15.66 -11.36
CA LEU A 34 15.46 -16.07 -12.60
C LEU A 34 16.19 -14.85 -13.17
N ARG A 35 17.53 -14.91 -13.25
CA ARG A 35 18.39 -13.82 -13.77
C ARG A 35 18.16 -12.45 -13.09
N GLY A 36 17.85 -12.47 -11.79
CA GLY A 36 17.61 -11.26 -11.01
C GLY A 36 16.21 -10.65 -11.17
N GLN A 37 15.31 -11.35 -11.85
CA GLN A 37 13.91 -10.97 -12.03
C GLN A 37 12.99 -11.91 -11.26
N GLU A 38 11.86 -11.39 -10.80
CA GLU A 38 10.85 -12.15 -10.06
C GLU A 38 9.78 -12.69 -11.01
N PHE A 39 9.48 -13.98 -10.86
CA PHE A 39 8.44 -14.68 -11.62
C PHE A 39 7.45 -15.31 -10.65
N MET A 40 6.17 -15.07 -10.87
CA MET A 40 5.08 -15.61 -10.06
C MET A 40 4.11 -16.40 -10.92
N PRO A 41 3.66 -17.59 -10.47
CA PRO A 41 2.59 -18.29 -11.17
C PRO A 41 1.28 -17.49 -11.03
N LEU A 42 0.49 -17.44 -12.11
CA LEU A 42 -0.88 -16.95 -12.03
C LEU A 42 -1.72 -17.94 -11.19
N GLU A 43 -2.47 -17.41 -10.24
CA GLU A 43 -3.44 -18.21 -9.49
C GLU A 43 -4.81 -18.11 -10.15
N GLY A 44 -5.13 -19.01 -11.06
CA GLY A 44 -6.33 -18.99 -11.87
C GLY A 44 -6.14 -18.18 -13.16
N THR A 45 -7.18 -17.48 -13.62
CA THR A 45 -7.09 -16.61 -14.78
C THR A 45 -6.37 -15.29 -14.44
N LEU A 46 -5.82 -14.61 -15.45
CA LEU A 46 -5.24 -13.28 -15.29
C LEU A 46 -6.23 -12.30 -14.65
N GLU A 47 -7.50 -12.37 -15.05
CA GLU A 47 -8.57 -11.51 -14.51
C GLU A 47 -8.81 -11.76 -13.00
N GLU A 48 -8.79 -13.02 -12.59
CA GLU A 48 -8.91 -13.38 -11.17
C GLU A 48 -7.69 -12.93 -10.36
N ASP A 49 -6.48 -13.04 -10.93
CA ASP A 49 -5.26 -12.53 -10.29
C ASP A 49 -5.31 -11.01 -10.14
N MET A 50 -5.74 -10.28 -11.17
CA MET A 50 -5.87 -8.82 -11.11
C MET A 50 -6.89 -8.36 -10.05
N ARG A 51 -8.00 -9.07 -9.88
CA ARG A 51 -8.99 -8.77 -8.83
C ARG A 51 -8.48 -9.03 -7.42
N ARG A 52 -7.47 -9.89 -7.25
CA ARG A 52 -6.83 -10.17 -5.95
C ARG A 52 -5.74 -9.16 -5.59
N ARG A 53 -5.40 -8.23 -6.47
CA ARG A 53 -4.44 -7.16 -6.18
C ARG A 53 -5.00 -6.18 -5.14
N ASP A 54 -4.13 -5.36 -4.57
CA ASP A 54 -4.52 -4.36 -3.57
C ASP A 54 -5.30 -3.21 -4.18
N LEU A 55 -4.74 -2.55 -5.20
CA LEU A 55 -5.30 -1.38 -5.88
C LEU A 55 -5.39 -1.62 -7.39
N THR A 56 -6.31 -0.91 -8.05
CA THR A 56 -6.51 -0.96 -9.50
C THR A 56 -5.23 -0.62 -10.26
N ILE A 57 -4.49 0.40 -9.83
CA ILE A 57 -3.23 0.83 -10.47
C ILE A 57 -2.12 -0.22 -10.41
N ASN A 58 -2.20 -1.18 -9.49
CA ASN A 58 -1.29 -2.33 -9.36
C ASN A 58 -1.85 -3.58 -10.04
N ALA A 59 -3.06 -3.50 -10.58
CA ALA A 59 -3.74 -4.58 -11.29
C ALA A 59 -3.66 -4.37 -12.80
N LEU A 60 -2.45 -4.14 -13.31
CA LEU A 60 -2.13 -3.90 -14.71
C LEU A 60 -0.92 -4.75 -15.10
N ALA A 61 -0.99 -5.37 -16.26
CA ALA A 61 0.08 -6.15 -16.85
C ALA A 61 0.23 -5.82 -18.34
N GLU A 62 1.38 -6.14 -18.90
CA GLU A 62 1.66 -6.05 -20.32
C GLU A 62 1.98 -7.46 -20.84
N ASP A 63 1.33 -7.87 -21.93
CA ASP A 63 1.63 -9.14 -22.60
C ASP A 63 2.89 -9.05 -23.50
N ARG A 64 3.27 -10.15 -24.12
CA ARG A 64 4.46 -10.21 -24.99
C ARG A 64 4.34 -9.36 -26.25
N ASP A 65 3.11 -9.03 -26.65
CA ASP A 65 2.81 -8.23 -27.85
C ASP A 65 2.67 -6.74 -27.53
N GLY A 66 2.83 -6.37 -26.23
CA GLY A 66 2.72 -5.00 -25.75
C GLY A 66 1.28 -4.57 -25.45
N ASN A 67 0.32 -5.49 -25.42
CA ASN A 67 -1.05 -5.15 -25.05
C ASN A 67 -1.17 -5.03 -23.54
N LEU A 68 -1.85 -3.98 -23.08
CA LEU A 68 -2.14 -3.78 -21.67
C LEU A 68 -3.39 -4.58 -21.27
N LEU A 69 -3.23 -5.41 -20.24
CA LEU A 69 -4.25 -6.28 -19.67
C LEU A 69 -4.39 -5.94 -18.18
N GLY A 70 -5.61 -5.98 -17.64
CA GLY A 70 -5.75 -5.72 -16.21
C GLY A 70 -7.15 -5.33 -15.78
N HIS A 71 -7.24 -4.73 -14.59
CA HIS A 71 -8.50 -4.22 -14.07
C HIS A 71 -9.09 -3.15 -15.00
N PRO A 72 -10.42 -3.14 -15.26
CA PRO A 72 -11.04 -2.17 -16.19
C PRO A 72 -10.70 -0.71 -15.88
N ASP A 73 -10.63 -0.35 -14.59
CA ASP A 73 -10.35 1.02 -14.15
C ASP A 73 -8.86 1.34 -14.01
N ALA A 74 -7.95 0.36 -14.19
CA ALA A 74 -6.52 0.54 -13.89
C ALA A 74 -5.88 1.71 -14.66
N LEU A 75 -6.15 1.81 -15.96
CA LEU A 75 -5.57 2.84 -16.81
C LEU A 75 -6.19 4.22 -16.56
N SER A 76 -7.49 4.30 -16.31
CA SER A 76 -8.16 5.57 -15.96
C SER A 76 -7.68 6.07 -14.60
N ASP A 77 -7.68 5.21 -13.59
CA ASP A 77 -7.23 5.55 -12.24
C ASP A 77 -5.75 5.98 -12.23
N LEU A 78 -4.90 5.32 -13.03
CA LEU A 78 -3.50 5.72 -13.17
C LEU A 78 -3.35 7.12 -13.80
N ARG A 79 -4.14 7.44 -14.83
CA ARG A 79 -4.10 8.74 -15.51
C ARG A 79 -4.70 9.86 -14.66
N GLU A 80 -5.76 9.55 -13.93
CA GLU A 80 -6.49 10.49 -13.09
C GLU A 80 -5.87 10.65 -11.69
N GLY A 81 -4.91 9.79 -11.34
CA GLY A 81 -4.27 9.82 -10.05
C GLY A 81 -5.20 9.35 -8.94
N ILE A 82 -5.84 8.19 -9.09
CA ILE A 82 -6.80 7.63 -8.14
C ILE A 82 -6.25 6.36 -7.50
N LEU A 83 -6.31 6.27 -6.17
CA LEU A 83 -6.03 5.08 -5.39
C LEU A 83 -7.35 4.37 -5.06
N ARG A 84 -7.73 3.37 -5.85
CA ARG A 84 -8.96 2.60 -5.73
C ARG A 84 -8.64 1.14 -5.42
N PRO A 85 -9.40 0.46 -4.52
CA PRO A 85 -9.25 -0.98 -4.31
C PRO A 85 -9.56 -1.78 -5.58
N ALA A 86 -8.81 -2.85 -5.83
CA ALA A 86 -9.03 -3.71 -7.00
C ALA A 86 -10.29 -4.59 -6.90
N SER A 87 -10.89 -4.70 -5.71
CA SER A 87 -12.16 -5.41 -5.50
C SER A 87 -12.92 -4.83 -4.31
N PRO A 88 -14.25 -5.08 -4.21
CA PRO A 88 -15.06 -4.63 -3.08
C PRO A 88 -14.66 -5.22 -1.73
N THR A 89 -13.90 -6.31 -1.71
CA THR A 89 -13.45 -7.01 -0.50
C THR A 89 -11.94 -6.93 -0.28
N SER A 90 -11.21 -6.20 -1.13
CA SER A 90 -9.75 -6.16 -1.16
C SER A 90 -9.11 -6.00 0.22
N PHE A 91 -9.57 -5.03 1.02
CA PHE A 91 -8.97 -4.77 2.33
C PHE A 91 -9.45 -5.74 3.42
N ARG A 92 -10.64 -6.33 3.27
CA ARG A 92 -11.14 -7.37 4.16
C ARG A 92 -10.41 -8.68 3.96
N ASP A 93 -10.12 -9.04 2.69
CA ASP A 93 -9.39 -10.26 2.32
C ASP A 93 -7.95 -10.21 2.84
N GLU A 94 -7.31 -9.04 2.80
CA GLU A 94 -5.97 -8.82 3.31
C GLU A 94 -5.83 -7.45 4.00
N PRO A 95 -6.11 -7.35 5.32
CA PRO A 95 -6.20 -6.07 6.02
C PRO A 95 -4.93 -5.20 6.00
N VAL A 96 -3.73 -5.76 5.80
CA VAL A 96 -2.49 -5.00 5.62
C VAL A 96 -2.53 -4.06 4.42
N ARG A 97 -3.44 -4.29 3.46
CA ARG A 97 -3.62 -3.43 2.29
C ARG A 97 -4.07 -2.01 2.65
N VAL A 98 -4.69 -1.82 3.83
CA VAL A 98 -4.97 -0.50 4.40
C VAL A 98 -3.66 0.29 4.58
N PHE A 99 -2.65 -0.32 5.16
CA PHE A 99 -1.33 0.31 5.34
C PHE A 99 -0.57 0.46 4.03
N ARG A 100 -0.74 -0.47 3.09
CA ARG A 100 -0.18 -0.34 1.74
C ARG A 100 -0.78 0.85 0.98
N LEU A 101 -2.10 1.06 1.08
CA LEU A 101 -2.78 2.24 0.54
C LEU A 101 -2.20 3.53 1.13
N ALA A 102 -2.09 3.62 2.48
CA ALA A 102 -1.54 4.79 3.14
C ALA A 102 -0.10 5.07 2.70
N ARG A 103 0.75 4.04 2.58
CA ARG A 103 2.10 4.17 2.01
C ARG A 103 2.08 4.67 0.57
N MET A 104 1.24 4.09 -0.30
CA MET A 104 1.17 4.53 -1.70
C MET A 104 0.70 5.97 -1.82
N ALA A 105 -0.18 6.43 -0.94
CA ALA A 105 -0.54 7.84 -0.88
C ALA A 105 0.67 8.74 -0.52
N CYS A 106 1.61 8.27 0.32
CA CYS A 106 2.85 8.99 0.61
C CYS A 106 3.81 9.01 -0.59
N GLU A 107 3.91 7.90 -1.33
CA GLU A 107 4.77 7.75 -2.51
C GLU A 107 4.24 8.52 -3.73
N LEU A 108 2.92 8.64 -3.84
CA LEU A 108 2.19 9.27 -4.94
C LEU A 108 1.36 10.46 -4.41
N PRO A 109 2.00 11.58 -4.00
CA PRO A 109 1.31 12.66 -3.31
C PRO A 109 0.25 13.39 -4.15
N SER A 110 0.31 13.28 -5.47
CA SER A 110 -0.71 13.83 -6.39
C SER A 110 -1.93 12.92 -6.54
N PHE A 111 -1.89 11.66 -6.06
CA PHE A 111 -3.00 10.74 -6.16
C PHE A 111 -4.01 10.96 -5.02
N THR A 112 -5.29 10.82 -5.32
CA THR A 112 -6.40 10.91 -4.36
C THR A 112 -6.89 9.54 -3.95
N VAL A 113 -7.26 9.38 -2.68
CA VAL A 113 -7.87 8.14 -2.19
C VAL A 113 -9.34 8.10 -2.61
N HIS A 114 -9.74 7.04 -3.29
CA HIS A 114 -11.12 6.87 -3.75
C HIS A 114 -12.08 6.67 -2.57
N PRO A 115 -13.32 7.20 -2.60
CA PRO A 115 -14.27 7.03 -1.50
C PRO A 115 -14.56 5.58 -1.13
N GLU A 116 -14.52 4.66 -2.09
CA GLU A 116 -14.66 3.22 -1.83
C GLU A 116 -13.51 2.68 -0.97
N ALA A 117 -12.28 3.17 -1.16
CA ALA A 117 -11.15 2.78 -0.31
C ALA A 117 -11.39 3.21 1.14
N VAL A 118 -11.84 4.45 1.35
CA VAL A 118 -12.19 4.96 2.68
C VAL A 118 -13.31 4.13 3.32
N ALA A 119 -14.34 3.76 2.55
CA ALA A 119 -15.43 2.92 3.03
C ALA A 119 -14.94 1.53 3.46
N GLN A 120 -14.08 0.88 2.66
CA GLN A 120 -13.48 -0.41 3.02
C GLN A 120 -12.55 -0.30 4.24
N MET A 121 -11.77 0.77 4.37
CA MET A 121 -10.93 1.05 5.55
C MET A 121 -11.77 1.10 6.81
N ARG A 122 -12.86 1.87 6.80
CA ARG A 122 -13.78 2.00 7.95
C ARG A 122 -14.43 0.67 8.32
N ALA A 123 -14.80 -0.15 7.33
CA ALA A 123 -15.34 -1.48 7.56
C ALA A 123 -14.31 -2.39 8.25
N VAL A 124 -13.08 -2.45 7.74
CA VAL A 124 -11.97 -3.25 8.31
C VAL A 124 -11.63 -2.80 9.75
N ALA A 125 -11.63 -1.49 10.00
CA ALA A 125 -11.42 -0.93 11.33
C ALA A 125 -12.55 -1.32 12.29
N GLY A 126 -13.82 -1.16 11.87
CA GLY A 126 -15.00 -1.51 12.65
C GLY A 126 -15.11 -3.02 12.97
N GLU A 127 -14.61 -3.89 12.10
CA GLU A 127 -14.51 -5.34 12.32
C GLU A 127 -13.31 -5.75 13.19
N GLY A 128 -12.44 -4.81 13.58
CA GLY A 128 -11.25 -5.06 14.40
C GLY A 128 -10.17 -5.91 13.69
N LEU A 129 -10.18 -5.95 12.36
CA LEU A 129 -9.25 -6.79 11.58
C LEU A 129 -7.82 -6.27 11.63
N LEU A 130 -7.61 -4.97 11.83
CA LEU A 130 -6.28 -4.37 11.88
C LEU A 130 -5.41 -4.92 13.01
N GLY A 131 -6.01 -5.27 14.15
CA GLY A 131 -5.29 -5.86 15.30
C GLY A 131 -4.78 -7.28 15.07
N ARG A 132 -5.19 -7.94 13.98
CA ARG A 132 -4.74 -9.30 13.61
C ARG A 132 -3.51 -9.30 12.71
N ILE A 133 -3.08 -8.13 12.24
CA ILE A 133 -1.93 -8.00 11.35
C ILE A 133 -0.65 -8.14 12.18
N PRO A 134 0.36 -8.94 11.77
CA PRO A 134 1.65 -8.97 12.46
C PRO A 134 2.34 -7.60 12.44
N ALA A 135 2.92 -7.19 13.59
CA ALA A 135 3.57 -5.90 13.76
C ALA A 135 4.66 -5.62 12.70
N GLU A 136 5.39 -6.66 12.32
CA GLU A 136 6.45 -6.57 11.31
C GLU A 136 5.92 -6.18 9.93
N ARG A 137 4.67 -6.58 9.61
CA ARG A 137 4.05 -6.18 8.33
C ARG A 137 3.66 -4.71 8.36
N VAL A 138 3.06 -4.23 9.46
CA VAL A 138 2.70 -2.82 9.63
C VAL A 138 3.96 -1.96 9.66
N GLY A 139 4.97 -2.33 10.44
CA GLY A 139 6.25 -1.61 10.53
C GLY A 139 6.98 -1.52 9.19
N ARG A 140 6.91 -2.55 8.35
CA ARG A 140 7.51 -2.53 7.00
C ARG A 140 6.85 -1.49 6.09
N GLU A 141 5.51 -1.39 6.10
CA GLU A 141 4.79 -0.39 5.31
C GLU A 141 5.04 1.03 5.87
N LEU A 142 5.07 1.18 7.20
CA LEU A 142 5.40 2.45 7.86
C LEU A 142 6.81 2.93 7.44
N MET A 143 7.84 2.09 7.57
CA MET A 143 9.21 2.50 7.22
C MET A 143 9.36 2.96 5.77
N LYS A 144 8.63 2.33 4.84
CA LYS A 144 8.57 2.78 3.45
C LYS A 144 7.85 4.12 3.30
N ALA A 145 6.74 4.31 4.04
CA ALA A 145 5.99 5.57 4.03
C ALA A 145 6.84 6.75 4.56
N LEU A 146 7.63 6.53 5.63
CA LEU A 146 8.52 7.55 6.18
C LEU A 146 9.65 7.95 5.22
N ALA A 147 10.05 7.06 4.30
CA ALA A 147 11.03 7.34 3.26
C ALA A 147 10.44 7.99 2.00
N SER A 148 9.13 8.24 1.99
CA SER A 148 8.39 8.72 0.82
C SER A 148 8.37 10.26 0.75
N PRO A 149 8.02 10.86 -0.42
CA PRO A 149 8.01 12.31 -0.60
C PRO A 149 7.04 13.09 0.29
N LYS A 150 5.94 12.46 0.73
CA LYS A 150 4.90 13.10 1.55
C LYS A 150 4.49 12.20 2.73
N PRO A 151 5.36 12.01 3.74
CA PRO A 151 5.13 11.06 4.83
C PRO A 151 3.91 11.39 5.70
N SER A 152 3.50 12.67 5.81
CA SER A 152 2.29 13.07 6.55
C SER A 152 1.02 12.39 6.04
N ARG A 153 0.96 12.00 4.77
CA ARG A 153 -0.20 11.32 4.18
C ARG A 153 -0.47 9.95 4.80
N TRP A 154 0.53 9.33 5.42
CA TRP A 154 0.32 8.13 6.23
C TRP A 154 -0.74 8.37 7.31
N LEU A 155 -0.55 9.42 8.10
CA LEU A 155 -1.46 9.74 9.20
C LEU A 155 -2.82 10.22 8.69
N SER A 156 -2.85 11.12 7.71
CA SER A 156 -4.09 11.67 7.19
C SER A 156 -5.00 10.60 6.58
N VAL A 157 -4.44 9.68 5.79
CA VAL A 157 -5.21 8.58 5.17
C VAL A 157 -5.71 7.59 6.21
N LEU A 158 -4.88 7.21 7.19
CA LEU A 158 -5.30 6.29 8.25
C LEU A 158 -6.37 6.94 9.16
N ALA A 159 -6.25 8.23 9.46
CA ALA A 159 -7.25 8.97 10.23
C ALA A 159 -8.59 9.03 9.49
N GLU A 160 -8.60 9.36 8.20
CA GLU A 160 -9.81 9.41 7.37
C GLU A 160 -10.56 8.07 7.35
N GLY A 161 -9.81 6.96 7.33
CA GLY A 161 -10.34 5.60 7.36
C GLY A 161 -10.64 5.04 8.75
N ASN A 162 -10.43 5.80 9.85
CA ASN A 162 -10.50 5.34 11.25
C ASN A 162 -9.56 4.15 11.53
N CYS A 163 -8.39 4.14 10.90
CA CYS A 163 -7.43 3.03 10.91
C CYS A 163 -6.17 3.30 11.72
N LEU A 164 -6.12 4.37 12.53
CA LEU A 164 -5.00 4.64 13.42
C LEU A 164 -4.93 3.60 14.55
N SER A 165 -6.05 3.31 15.21
CA SER A 165 -6.12 2.20 16.18
C SER A 165 -6.11 0.83 15.49
N PRO A 166 -5.52 -0.21 16.12
CA PRO A 166 -4.87 -0.19 17.44
C PRO A 166 -3.37 0.19 17.40
N TRP A 167 -2.78 0.39 16.23
CA TRP A 167 -1.34 0.52 16.03
C TRP A 167 -0.77 1.90 16.40
N PHE A 168 -1.58 2.95 16.21
CA PHE A 168 -1.22 4.36 16.41
C PHE A 168 -2.25 5.05 17.29
N ARG A 169 -2.69 4.39 18.36
CA ARG A 169 -3.75 4.87 19.25
C ARG A 169 -3.40 6.19 19.92
N GLU A 170 -2.14 6.36 20.30
CA GLU A 170 -1.65 7.59 20.92
C GLU A 170 -1.77 8.78 19.96
N LEU A 171 -1.51 8.56 18.68
CA LEU A 171 -1.66 9.58 17.65
C LEU A 171 -3.13 9.91 17.37
N GLU A 172 -4.01 8.92 17.43
CA GLU A 172 -5.46 9.15 17.30
C GLU A 172 -5.97 10.12 18.36
N THR A 173 -5.52 9.97 19.61
CA THR A 173 -5.91 10.89 20.71
C THR A 173 -5.37 12.29 20.53
N SER A 174 -4.33 12.51 19.74
CA SER A 174 -3.72 13.82 19.47
C SER A 174 -4.50 14.67 18.45
N MET A 175 -5.50 14.09 17.77
CA MET A 175 -6.26 14.78 16.72
C MET A 175 -7.03 15.99 17.24
N ASP A 176 -7.54 15.91 18.46
CA ASP A 176 -8.36 16.95 19.09
C ASP A 176 -7.60 17.80 20.12
N ILE A 177 -6.31 17.51 20.36
CA ILE A 177 -5.47 18.26 21.30
C ILE A 177 -4.89 19.50 20.58
N PRO A 178 -5.12 20.72 21.07
CA PRO A 178 -4.49 21.91 20.51
C PRO A 178 -2.96 21.84 20.64
N ALA A 179 -2.23 22.19 19.56
CA ALA A 179 -0.77 22.14 19.52
C ALA A 179 -0.06 23.13 20.44
N GLY A 180 -0.81 24.09 21.03
CA GLY A 180 -0.30 25.13 21.94
C GLY A 180 -1.08 26.46 21.82
N PRO A 181 -0.53 27.57 22.33
CA PRO A 181 -1.17 28.87 22.22
C PRO A 181 -1.40 29.25 20.75
N VAL A 182 -2.61 29.69 20.42
CA VAL A 182 -3.06 30.06 19.07
C VAL A 182 -2.14 31.08 18.37
N ALA A 183 -1.42 31.91 19.16
CA ALA A 183 -0.46 32.87 18.64
C ALA A 183 0.76 32.23 17.94
N TYR A 184 1.07 30.98 18.25
CA TYR A 184 2.25 30.28 17.77
C TYR A 184 1.93 28.99 17.00
N HIS A 185 0.77 28.38 17.25
CA HIS A 185 0.36 27.13 16.65
C HIS A 185 -1.09 27.21 16.18
N SER A 186 -1.31 26.92 14.91
CA SER A 186 -2.67 26.77 14.35
C SER A 186 -2.97 25.27 14.22
N GLY A 187 -4.03 24.80 14.87
CA GLY A 187 -4.52 23.43 14.72
C GLY A 187 -4.15 22.50 15.89
N SER A 188 -4.31 21.20 15.63
CA SER A 188 -4.07 20.16 16.63
C SER A 188 -2.62 19.68 16.65
N VAL A 189 -2.26 18.95 17.70
CA VAL A 189 -0.97 18.25 17.80
C VAL A 189 -0.74 17.36 16.57
N MET A 190 -1.77 16.63 16.12
CA MET A 190 -1.69 15.82 14.90
C MET A 190 -1.35 16.66 13.66
N ALA A 191 -1.98 17.81 13.48
CA ALA A 191 -1.70 18.70 12.35
C ALA A 191 -0.26 19.22 12.39
N HIS A 192 0.21 19.65 13.56
CA HIS A 192 1.60 20.10 13.74
C HIS A 192 2.59 18.96 13.47
N LEU A 193 2.31 17.75 13.94
CA LEU A 193 3.12 16.57 13.68
C LEU A 193 3.26 16.30 12.18
N MET A 194 2.15 16.33 11.43
CA MET A 194 2.16 16.14 9.98
C MET A 194 3.00 17.21 9.27
N ASP A 195 2.94 18.47 9.70
CA ASP A 195 3.76 19.55 9.14
C ASP A 195 5.26 19.31 9.40
N VAL A 196 5.62 18.86 10.60
CA VAL A 196 7.00 18.53 10.96
C VAL A 196 7.51 17.34 10.14
N MET A 197 6.71 16.27 9.99
CA MET A 197 7.05 15.11 9.17
C MET A 197 7.40 15.52 7.72
N ASP A 198 6.59 16.40 7.14
CA ASP A 198 6.83 16.87 5.77
C ASP A 198 8.02 17.83 5.67
N ALA A 199 8.28 18.64 6.68
CA ALA A 199 9.42 19.55 6.71
C ALA A 199 10.78 18.82 6.73
N VAL A 200 10.81 17.61 7.30
CA VAL A 200 12.02 16.76 7.36
C VAL A 200 11.97 15.60 6.37
N ALA A 201 11.04 15.62 5.42
CA ALA A 201 10.93 14.58 4.39
C ALA A 201 12.25 14.43 3.61
N GLY A 202 12.61 13.18 3.32
CA GLY A 202 13.88 12.82 2.69
C GLY A 202 14.90 12.20 3.65
N ASP A 203 14.72 12.36 4.96
CA ASP A 203 15.45 11.62 5.99
C ASP A 203 14.48 10.79 6.82
N PRO A 204 14.36 9.47 6.56
CA PRO A 204 13.40 8.61 7.26
C PRO A 204 13.60 8.57 8.78
N LEU A 205 14.83 8.74 9.26
CA LEU A 205 15.11 8.77 10.70
C LEU A 205 14.57 10.06 11.34
N CYS A 206 14.77 11.21 10.69
CA CYS A 206 14.20 12.47 11.16
C CYS A 206 12.66 12.43 11.14
N VAL A 207 12.06 11.86 10.09
CA VAL A 207 10.60 11.65 10.02
C VAL A 207 10.10 10.73 11.13
N TRP A 208 10.84 9.65 11.42
CA TRP A 208 10.53 8.75 12.54
C TRP A 208 10.60 9.47 13.90
N MET A 209 11.59 10.32 14.09
CA MET A 209 11.73 11.10 15.34
C MET A 209 10.66 12.18 15.49
N ALA A 210 10.07 12.64 14.38
CA ALA A 210 8.95 13.57 14.35
C ALA A 210 7.61 12.91 14.65
N LEU A 211 7.50 11.60 14.40
CA LEU A 211 6.30 10.79 14.64
C LEU A 211 6.16 10.37 16.11
#